data_0843151e4bdd7f16189c8053d22ca564
#
_entry.id   0843151e4bdd7f16189c8053d22ca564
#
_cell.length_a   1.000
_cell.length_b   1.000
_cell.length_c   1.000
_cell.angle_alpha   90.00
_cell.angle_beta   90.00
_cell.angle_gamma   90.00
#
_symmetry.space_group_name_H-M   'P 1'
#
loop_
_entity.id
_entity.type
_entity.pdbx_description
1 polymer ?
#
loop_
_entity_poly.entity_id
_entity_poly.type
_entity_poly.pdbx_seq_one_letter_code
_entity_poly.pdbx_strand_id
1 'polypeptide(L)'
;MTYSPNIPVHPTHSQIGNSQSAAYRAPARPRTRTMARPYNISWLTPDGEERFDTVVAPALPVIESACANMARGALVATATGPVAVEDLAPGMLVITSEYGPIPLQWIGSYEMSLREAQTADRGALFRVTSDAFGLAKPAHDLLLAPRSHILFRHAKCRSLFGVDLAFAPVRAFEDGMAVFSVQPASPIAVFNLGFDRQATIKVSGIELESFHPGPHTEALIDDEMKYALLRLFPQARGLDFFGPQLINRLTTFEVRAIREGA
;
A
#
# COMPACT_ATOMS: atom_id res chain seq x y z
N MET A 1 62.87 23.45 60.30
CA MET A 1 63.45 24.25 59.22
C MET A 1 62.47 24.29 58.09
N THR A 2 61.72 25.34 58.00
CA THR A 2 60.62 25.53 57.14
C THR A 2 61.02 26.58 56.06
N TYR A 3 60.88 26.22 54.81
CA TYR A 3 61.09 27.12 53.73
C TYR A 3 59.80 27.29 52.92
N SER A 4 59.23 28.53 52.94
CA SER A 4 58.13 28.94 52.05
C SER A 4 58.71 29.79 50.91
N PRO A 5 58.34 29.54 49.67
CA PRO A 5 58.55 30.57 48.64
C PRO A 5 57.28 31.32 48.27
N ASN A 6 57.46 32.62 48.19
CA ASN A 6 56.57 33.66 47.82
C ASN A 6 56.15 33.50 46.33
N ILE A 7 54.83 33.69 46.03
CA ILE A 7 54.30 33.74 44.69
C ILE A 7 53.84 35.18 44.44
N PRO A 8 54.23 35.84 43.35
CA PRO A 8 53.72 37.16 42.98
C PRO A 8 52.39 37.08 42.31
N VAL A 9 51.48 37.95 42.75
CA VAL A 9 50.16 38.17 42.17
C VAL A 9 50.28 39.14 41.00
N HIS A 10 49.86 38.72 39.79
CA HIS A 10 49.62 39.61 38.66
C HIS A 10 48.13 39.87 38.45
N PRO A 11 47.72 41.11 38.14
CA PRO A 11 46.31 41.44 37.94
C PRO A 11 45.82 40.97 36.52
N THR A 12 44.77 40.24 36.53
CA THR A 12 44.11 39.78 35.29
C THR A 12 43.12 40.84 34.76
N HIS A 13 43.39 41.37 33.60
CA HIS A 13 42.45 42.14 32.85
C HIS A 13 41.39 41.20 32.22
N SER A 14 40.13 41.42 32.61
CA SER A 14 38.95 40.76 32.00
C SER A 14 38.68 41.40 30.62
N GLN A 15 38.92 40.69 29.54
CA GLN A 15 38.27 40.99 28.28
C GLN A 15 37.12 39.99 28.07
N ILE A 16 35.91 40.54 28.09
CA ILE A 16 34.70 39.83 27.70
C ILE A 16 34.70 39.74 26.19
N GLY A 17 35.16 38.63 25.64
CA GLY A 17 35.03 38.29 24.24
C GLY A 17 33.62 37.79 23.94
N ASN A 18 32.87 38.57 23.17
CA ASN A 18 31.58 38.23 22.64
C ASN A 18 31.76 37.12 21.59
N SER A 19 31.70 35.86 21.99
CA SER A 19 31.67 34.72 21.06
C SER A 19 30.25 34.61 20.48
N GLN A 20 30.02 35.18 19.32
CA GLN A 20 28.86 34.83 18.49
C GLN A 20 28.96 33.33 18.17
N SER A 21 28.11 32.54 18.78
CA SER A 21 27.90 31.14 18.40
C SER A 21 27.34 31.13 16.97
N ALA A 22 28.20 30.80 16.01
CA ALA A 22 27.80 30.48 14.67
C ALA A 22 26.88 29.24 14.77
N ALA A 23 25.57 29.42 14.64
CA ALA A 23 24.62 28.34 14.56
C ALA A 23 25.04 27.41 13.40
N TYR A 24 25.47 26.23 13.73
CA TYR A 24 25.79 25.18 12.76
C TYR A 24 24.52 24.85 11.99
N ARG A 25 24.38 25.45 10.82
CA ARG A 25 23.31 25.15 9.88
C ARG A 25 23.65 23.78 9.27
N ALA A 26 23.02 22.71 9.76
CA ALA A 26 23.14 21.39 9.16
C ALA A 26 22.88 21.50 7.65
N PRO A 27 23.74 20.87 6.81
CA PRO A 27 23.52 20.92 5.37
C PRO A 27 22.14 20.35 5.06
N ALA A 28 21.35 21.09 4.29
CA ALA A 28 20.06 20.66 3.83
C ALA A 28 20.24 19.29 3.12
N ARG A 29 19.58 18.25 3.64
CA ARG A 29 19.60 16.94 2.98
C ARG A 29 19.17 17.15 1.54
N PRO A 30 19.90 16.57 0.55
CA PRO A 30 19.49 16.67 -0.84
C PRO A 30 18.06 16.14 -0.94
N ARG A 31 17.12 16.99 -1.36
CA ARG A 31 15.76 16.55 -1.66
C ARG A 31 15.86 15.58 -2.83
N THR A 32 15.79 14.29 -2.56
CA THR A 32 15.67 13.29 -3.59
C THR A 32 14.43 13.64 -4.38
N ARG A 33 14.60 13.98 -5.65
CA ARG A 33 13.51 14.37 -6.53
C ARG A 33 12.59 13.15 -6.67
N THR A 34 11.49 13.14 -5.94
CA THR A 34 10.50 12.07 -6.04
C THR A 34 9.95 12.09 -7.46
N MET A 35 10.07 10.97 -8.17
CA MET A 35 9.47 10.84 -9.50
C MET A 35 7.96 10.95 -9.37
N ALA A 36 7.33 11.68 -10.29
CA ALA A 36 5.87 11.71 -10.40
C ALA A 36 5.46 10.89 -11.61
N ARG A 37 4.25 10.30 -11.55
CA ARG A 37 3.65 9.55 -12.66
C ARG A 37 2.17 9.85 -12.79
N PRO A 38 1.58 9.59 -13.97
CA PRO A 38 0.15 9.61 -14.13
C PRO A 38 -0.50 8.37 -13.48
N TYR A 39 -1.64 8.59 -12.83
CA TYR A 39 -2.56 7.58 -12.34
C TYR A 39 -3.90 7.82 -13.00
N ASN A 40 -4.46 6.82 -13.64
CA ASN A 40 -5.80 6.89 -14.20
C ASN A 40 -6.79 6.47 -13.13
N ILE A 41 -7.83 7.25 -12.94
CA ILE A 41 -8.88 7.00 -11.95
C ILE A 41 -10.24 7.14 -12.61
N SER A 42 -11.17 6.27 -12.22
CA SER A 42 -12.60 6.43 -12.49
C SER A 42 -13.36 6.26 -11.19
N TRP A 43 -14.42 7.04 -11.00
CA TRP A 43 -15.23 6.99 -9.79
C TRP A 43 -16.70 7.26 -10.05
N LEU A 44 -17.52 6.78 -9.12
CA LEU A 44 -18.96 7.07 -9.10
C LEU A 44 -19.21 8.36 -8.32
N THR A 45 -19.91 9.32 -8.92
CA THR A 45 -20.34 10.52 -8.22
C THR A 45 -21.53 10.20 -7.30
N PRO A 46 -21.85 11.07 -6.32
CA PRO A 46 -23.07 10.91 -5.49
C PRO A 46 -24.37 10.85 -6.31
N ASP A 47 -24.39 11.47 -7.49
CA ASP A 47 -25.53 11.46 -8.41
C ASP A 47 -25.60 10.20 -9.28
N GLY A 48 -24.63 9.26 -9.09
CA GLY A 48 -24.59 7.99 -9.81
C GLY A 48 -23.96 8.09 -11.23
N GLU A 49 -23.30 9.20 -11.55
CA GLU A 49 -22.58 9.34 -12.80
C GLU A 49 -21.13 8.82 -12.69
N GLU A 50 -20.67 8.14 -13.72
CA GLU A 50 -19.27 7.78 -13.86
C GLU A 50 -18.44 9.00 -14.28
N ARG A 51 -17.30 9.18 -13.63
CA ARG A 51 -16.30 10.20 -13.96
C ARG A 51 -14.92 9.54 -14.06
N PHE A 52 -14.04 10.12 -14.87
CA PHE A 52 -12.66 9.69 -15.00
C PHE A 52 -11.71 10.90 -15.04
N ASP A 53 -10.47 10.68 -14.59
CA ASP A 53 -9.39 11.67 -14.66
C ASP A 53 -8.02 10.98 -14.68
N THR A 54 -7.00 11.73 -15.05
CA THR A 54 -5.60 11.34 -14.92
C THR A 54 -4.89 12.27 -13.96
N VAL A 55 -4.57 11.76 -12.77
CA VAL A 55 -3.92 12.51 -11.70
C VAL A 55 -2.42 12.28 -11.73
N VAL A 56 -1.62 13.33 -11.87
CA VAL A 56 -0.17 13.24 -11.68
C VAL A 56 0.14 13.38 -10.20
N ALA A 57 0.75 12.35 -9.61
CA ALA A 57 1.11 12.29 -8.20
C ALA A 57 2.49 11.65 -8.00
N PRO A 58 3.12 11.83 -6.81
CA PRO A 58 4.41 11.22 -6.51
C PRO A 58 4.38 9.70 -6.61
N ALA A 59 5.40 9.10 -7.22
CA ALA A 59 5.60 7.66 -7.27
C ALA A 59 6.13 7.15 -5.91
N LEU A 60 5.29 7.21 -4.89
CA LEU A 60 5.59 6.78 -3.52
C LEU A 60 4.74 5.57 -3.14
N PRO A 61 5.27 4.68 -2.29
CA PRO A 61 4.60 3.42 -1.96
C PRO A 61 3.15 3.55 -1.50
N VAL A 62 2.81 4.59 -0.74
CA VAL A 62 1.45 4.84 -0.25
C VAL A 62 0.50 5.24 -1.40
N ILE A 63 1.00 6.03 -2.35
CA ILE A 63 0.24 6.45 -3.53
C ILE A 63 0.09 5.29 -4.53
N GLU A 64 1.20 4.58 -4.81
CA GLU A 64 1.21 3.45 -5.73
C GLU A 64 0.30 2.30 -5.26
N SER A 65 0.31 2.00 -3.95
CA SER A 65 -0.55 0.95 -3.39
C SER A 65 -2.04 1.26 -3.52
N ALA A 66 -2.41 2.53 -3.62
CA ALA A 66 -3.80 2.90 -3.87
C ALA A 66 -4.29 2.37 -5.23
N CYS A 67 -3.43 2.37 -6.26
CA CYS A 67 -3.77 1.98 -7.62
C CYS A 67 -3.19 0.62 -8.04
N ALA A 68 -2.56 -0.15 -7.13
CA ALA A 68 -1.90 -1.40 -7.48
C ALA A 68 -2.29 -2.54 -6.54
N ASN A 69 -3.13 -3.43 -7.03
CA ASN A 69 -3.50 -4.68 -6.37
C ASN A 69 -3.30 -5.86 -7.32
N MET A 70 -3.87 -5.81 -8.52
CA MET A 70 -3.80 -6.87 -9.51
C MET A 70 -3.41 -6.32 -10.88
N ALA A 71 -2.80 -7.14 -11.71
CA ALA A 71 -2.47 -6.76 -13.07
C ALA A 71 -3.67 -6.95 -14.01
N ARG A 72 -3.57 -6.32 -15.18
CA ARG A 72 -4.47 -6.51 -16.31
C ARG A 72 -4.77 -7.99 -16.57
N GLY A 73 -6.02 -8.31 -16.91
CA GLY A 73 -6.50 -9.66 -17.17
C GLY A 73 -7.01 -10.40 -15.93
N ALA A 74 -6.89 -9.83 -14.72
CA ALA A 74 -7.47 -10.40 -13.51
C ALA A 74 -9.01 -10.40 -13.60
N LEU A 75 -9.64 -11.54 -13.39
CA LEU A 75 -11.10 -11.69 -13.48
C LEU A 75 -11.76 -11.42 -12.13
N VAL A 76 -12.48 -10.31 -12.04
CA VAL A 76 -13.22 -9.89 -10.84
C VAL A 76 -14.64 -10.43 -10.92
N ALA A 77 -15.12 -11.06 -9.85
CA ALA A 77 -16.50 -11.56 -9.78
C ALA A 77 -17.49 -10.39 -9.66
N THR A 78 -18.44 -10.32 -10.56
CA THR A 78 -19.55 -9.34 -10.54
C THR A 78 -20.91 -10.05 -10.52
N ALA A 79 -21.97 -9.32 -10.27
CA ALA A 79 -23.33 -9.85 -10.29
C ALA A 79 -23.76 -10.43 -11.66
N THR A 80 -23.10 -10.01 -12.74
CA THR A 80 -23.36 -10.48 -14.10
C THR A 80 -22.35 -11.52 -14.61
N GLY A 81 -21.43 -11.97 -13.74
CA GLY A 81 -20.36 -12.89 -14.06
C GLY A 81 -18.96 -12.27 -13.91
N PRO A 82 -17.89 -13.03 -14.17
CA PRO A 82 -16.52 -12.51 -14.09
C PRO A 82 -16.25 -11.47 -15.18
N VAL A 83 -15.65 -10.34 -14.80
CA VAL A 83 -15.25 -9.25 -15.71
C VAL A 83 -13.75 -9.00 -15.54
N ALA A 84 -13.01 -8.80 -16.63
CA ALA A 84 -11.62 -8.40 -16.54
C ALA A 84 -11.48 -7.03 -15.85
N VAL A 85 -10.46 -6.89 -15.00
CA VAL A 85 -10.32 -5.69 -14.17
C VAL A 85 -10.24 -4.40 -14.99
N GLU A 86 -9.65 -4.47 -16.18
CA GLU A 86 -9.56 -3.35 -17.13
C GLU A 86 -10.88 -2.94 -17.77
N ASP A 87 -11.88 -3.82 -17.73
CA ASP A 87 -13.22 -3.60 -18.29
C ASP A 87 -14.26 -3.24 -17.22
N LEU A 88 -13.82 -3.14 -15.96
CA LEU A 88 -14.69 -2.70 -14.87
C LEU A 88 -14.93 -1.19 -14.94
N ALA A 89 -16.17 -0.81 -14.63
CA ALA A 89 -16.58 0.59 -14.51
C ALA A 89 -17.23 0.85 -13.14
N PRO A 90 -17.07 2.05 -12.55
CA PRO A 90 -17.82 2.46 -11.38
C PRO A 90 -19.33 2.25 -11.55
N GLY A 91 -19.99 1.80 -10.48
CA GLY A 91 -21.41 1.42 -10.51
C GLY A 91 -21.66 -0.05 -10.80
N MET A 92 -20.72 -0.79 -11.42
CA MET A 92 -20.84 -2.25 -11.57
C MET A 92 -20.91 -2.92 -10.21
N LEU A 93 -21.78 -3.94 -10.06
CA LEU A 93 -21.96 -4.69 -8.82
C LEU A 93 -20.86 -5.75 -8.66
N VAL A 94 -19.86 -5.47 -7.84
CA VAL A 94 -18.76 -6.38 -7.52
C VAL A 94 -19.18 -7.28 -6.35
N ILE A 95 -18.93 -8.59 -6.47
CA ILE A 95 -19.21 -9.56 -5.41
C ILE A 95 -18.16 -9.45 -4.31
N THR A 96 -18.59 -9.11 -3.11
CA THR A 96 -17.77 -9.08 -1.89
C THR A 96 -18.16 -10.20 -0.93
N SER A 97 -17.22 -10.60 -0.06
CA SER A 97 -17.48 -11.69 0.89
C SER A 97 -18.35 -11.24 2.06
N GLU A 98 -18.26 -9.99 2.49
CA GLU A 98 -18.97 -9.44 3.65
C GLU A 98 -20.37 -8.90 3.30
N TYR A 99 -20.51 -8.30 2.11
CA TYR A 99 -21.70 -7.51 1.78
C TYR A 99 -22.48 -8.04 0.56
N GLY A 100 -21.99 -9.15 -0.06
CA GLY A 100 -22.54 -9.60 -1.33
C GLY A 100 -22.20 -8.62 -2.48
N PRO A 101 -23.09 -8.46 -3.48
CA PRO A 101 -22.87 -7.53 -4.58
C PRO A 101 -23.07 -6.08 -4.12
N ILE A 102 -22.03 -5.26 -4.23
CA ILE A 102 -22.06 -3.82 -3.95
C ILE A 102 -21.51 -3.02 -5.14
N PRO A 103 -22.00 -1.78 -5.36
CA PRO A 103 -21.51 -0.96 -6.47
C PRO A 103 -20.06 -0.56 -6.26
N LEU A 104 -19.24 -0.76 -7.31
CA LEU A 104 -17.88 -0.27 -7.36
C LEU A 104 -17.89 1.26 -7.29
N GLN A 105 -17.22 1.84 -6.30
CA GLN A 105 -17.16 3.29 -6.11
C GLN A 105 -16.02 3.95 -6.86
N TRP A 106 -14.92 3.20 -7.02
CA TRP A 106 -13.69 3.73 -7.58
C TRP A 106 -12.81 2.62 -8.15
N ILE A 107 -12.14 2.92 -9.23
CA ILE A 107 -11.06 2.11 -9.79
C ILE A 107 -9.89 3.03 -10.12
N GLY A 108 -8.69 2.65 -9.69
CA GLY A 108 -7.46 3.34 -10.04
C GLY A 108 -6.47 2.40 -10.69
N SER A 109 -5.65 2.95 -11.59
CA SER A 109 -4.62 2.19 -12.30
C SER A 109 -3.41 3.05 -12.64
N TYR A 110 -2.29 2.39 -12.88
CA TYR A 110 -1.14 2.99 -13.53
C TYR A 110 -0.34 1.94 -14.29
N GLU A 111 0.54 2.40 -15.17
CA GLU A 111 1.44 1.54 -15.90
C GLU A 111 2.75 1.36 -15.14
N MET A 112 3.03 0.15 -14.68
CA MET A 112 4.27 -0.23 -14.00
C MET A 112 5.36 -0.42 -15.04
N SER A 113 6.43 0.37 -14.94
CA SER A 113 7.55 0.31 -15.89
C SER A 113 8.57 -0.76 -15.53
N LEU A 114 9.36 -1.19 -16.54
CA LEU A 114 10.44 -2.17 -16.37
C LEU A 114 11.50 -1.74 -15.34
N ARG A 115 11.81 -0.44 -15.25
CA ARG A 115 12.81 0.08 -14.31
C ARG A 115 12.36 -0.05 -12.85
N GLU A 116 11.07 0.01 -12.61
CA GLU A 116 10.48 -0.12 -11.27
C GLU A 116 10.45 -1.57 -10.82
N ALA A 117 10.24 -2.50 -11.76
CA ALA A 117 10.31 -3.92 -11.50
C ALA A 117 11.72 -4.41 -11.07
N GLN A 118 12.77 -3.63 -11.32
CA GLN A 118 14.15 -3.97 -10.96
C GLN A 118 14.54 -3.58 -9.53
N THR A 119 13.75 -2.79 -8.83
CA THR A 119 14.01 -2.45 -7.42
C THR A 119 13.21 -3.41 -6.53
N ALA A 120 13.90 -4.22 -5.74
CA ALA A 120 13.35 -5.32 -4.92
C ALA A 120 12.12 -4.98 -4.04
N ASP A 121 11.91 -3.69 -3.75
CA ASP A 121 10.79 -3.22 -2.93
C ASP A 121 9.62 -2.59 -3.72
N ARG A 122 9.79 -2.29 -5.01
CA ARG A 122 8.84 -1.45 -5.75
C ARG A 122 8.20 -2.07 -6.98
N GLY A 123 8.75 -3.15 -7.54
CA GLY A 123 8.38 -3.46 -8.90
C GLY A 123 8.26 -4.93 -9.30
N ALA A 124 8.53 -5.86 -8.42
CA ALA A 124 8.25 -7.26 -8.72
C ALA A 124 6.76 -7.52 -8.54
N LEU A 125 6.09 -7.98 -9.57
CA LEU A 125 4.78 -8.60 -9.43
C LEU A 125 4.95 -10.01 -8.85
N PHE A 126 3.93 -10.49 -8.17
CA PHE A 126 3.86 -11.88 -7.71
C PHE A 126 2.96 -12.66 -8.66
N ARG A 127 3.52 -13.68 -9.26
CA ARG A 127 2.74 -14.67 -10.01
C ARG A 127 2.21 -15.69 -9.01
N VAL A 128 0.92 -15.81 -8.94
CA VAL A 128 0.19 -16.84 -8.23
C VAL A 128 -0.30 -17.80 -9.30
N THR A 129 0.26 -19.03 -9.33
CA THR A 129 -0.11 -20.03 -10.34
C THR A 129 -1.53 -20.53 -10.12
N SER A 130 -2.13 -21.09 -11.16
CA SER A 130 -3.41 -21.79 -11.00
C SER A 130 -3.32 -22.82 -9.87
N ASP A 131 -4.41 -22.97 -9.12
CA ASP A 131 -4.53 -23.92 -8.00
C ASP A 131 -3.57 -23.70 -6.81
N ALA A 132 -2.80 -22.60 -6.76
CA ALA A 132 -1.84 -22.31 -5.70
C ALA A 132 -2.43 -22.36 -4.27
N PHE A 133 -3.71 -22.03 -4.13
CA PHE A 133 -4.44 -22.04 -2.85
C PHE A 133 -5.59 -23.09 -2.82
N GLY A 134 -5.52 -24.10 -3.70
CA GLY A 134 -6.54 -25.13 -3.86
C GLY A 134 -7.25 -25.05 -5.21
N LEU A 135 -8.10 -25.99 -5.49
CA LEU A 135 -8.77 -26.14 -6.79
C LEU A 135 -9.45 -24.84 -7.24
N ALA A 136 -9.10 -24.36 -8.43
CA ALA A 136 -9.54 -23.11 -9.04
C ALA A 136 -9.26 -21.85 -8.18
N LYS A 137 -8.20 -21.87 -7.38
CA LYS A 137 -7.78 -20.74 -6.51
C LYS A 137 -6.30 -20.39 -6.71
N PRO A 138 -5.95 -19.54 -7.66
CA PRO A 138 -6.81 -19.00 -8.71
C PRO A 138 -7.12 -20.02 -9.82
N ALA A 139 -8.18 -19.77 -10.60
CA ALA A 139 -8.55 -20.62 -11.74
C ALA A 139 -7.53 -20.55 -12.89
N HIS A 140 -6.86 -19.42 -13.05
CA HIS A 140 -5.76 -19.17 -13.98
C HIS A 140 -4.67 -18.39 -13.27
N ASP A 141 -3.45 -18.44 -13.78
CA ASP A 141 -2.36 -17.66 -13.24
C ASP A 141 -2.75 -16.20 -13.07
N LEU A 142 -2.48 -15.66 -11.90
CA LEU A 142 -2.82 -14.29 -11.52
C LEU A 142 -1.56 -13.52 -11.16
N LEU A 143 -1.43 -12.30 -11.68
CA LEU A 143 -0.36 -11.38 -11.31
C LEU A 143 -0.87 -10.37 -10.28
N LEU A 144 -0.27 -10.37 -9.11
CA LEU A 144 -0.59 -9.45 -8.01
C LEU A 144 0.53 -8.44 -7.79
N ALA A 145 0.14 -7.24 -7.39
CA ALA A 145 1.10 -6.20 -7.01
C ALA A 145 1.79 -6.54 -5.66
N PRO A 146 2.99 -5.98 -5.39
CA PRO A 146 3.78 -6.38 -4.21
C PRO A 146 3.12 -6.07 -2.86
N ARG A 147 2.11 -5.20 -2.85
CA ARG A 147 1.37 -4.80 -1.64
C ARG A 147 -0.05 -5.35 -1.57
N SER A 148 -0.39 -6.26 -2.49
CA SER A 148 -1.69 -6.95 -2.46
C SER A 148 -1.81 -7.81 -1.22
N HIS A 149 -3.02 -7.85 -0.65
CA HIS A 149 -3.34 -8.68 0.49
C HIS A 149 -4.38 -9.73 0.10
N ILE A 150 -4.07 -10.98 0.43
CA ILE A 150 -4.95 -12.13 0.23
C ILE A 150 -5.64 -12.44 1.56
N LEU A 151 -6.93 -12.77 1.52
CA LEU A 151 -7.62 -13.20 2.73
C LEU A 151 -7.08 -14.57 3.18
N PHE A 152 -6.47 -14.57 4.34
CA PHE A 152 -5.84 -15.72 4.99
C PHE A 152 -6.71 -16.24 6.11
N ARG A 153 -7.05 -17.53 6.07
CA ARG A 153 -7.85 -18.21 7.10
C ARG A 153 -6.99 -19.20 7.83
N HIS A 154 -6.83 -18.99 9.13
CA HIS A 154 -6.06 -19.88 9.99
C HIS A 154 -6.52 -19.80 11.44
N ALA A 155 -6.64 -20.93 12.13
CA ALA A 155 -7.12 -21.00 13.52
C ALA A 155 -6.30 -20.13 14.50
N LYS A 156 -4.99 -19.97 14.26
CA LYS A 156 -4.13 -19.08 15.07
C LYS A 156 -4.50 -17.58 14.96
N CYS A 157 -5.20 -17.15 13.91
CA CYS A 157 -5.70 -15.78 13.82
C CYS A 157 -6.71 -15.49 14.95
N ARG A 158 -7.45 -16.52 15.42
CA ARG A 158 -8.41 -16.37 16.52
C ARG A 158 -7.74 -15.95 17.82
N SER A 159 -6.56 -16.47 18.11
CA SER A 159 -5.81 -16.08 19.32
C SER A 159 -5.23 -14.66 19.23
N LEU A 160 -5.01 -14.15 18.01
CA LEU A 160 -4.47 -12.81 17.78
C LEU A 160 -5.56 -11.73 17.67
N PHE A 161 -6.66 -12.05 16.98
CA PHE A 161 -7.67 -11.08 16.56
C PHE A 161 -9.11 -11.44 16.96
N GLY A 162 -9.32 -12.60 17.58
CA GLY A 162 -10.66 -13.10 17.95
C GLY A 162 -11.45 -13.72 16.78
N VAL A 163 -10.89 -13.72 15.55
CA VAL A 163 -11.50 -14.28 14.34
C VAL A 163 -10.48 -15.13 13.58
N ASP A 164 -10.96 -16.15 12.83
CA ASP A 164 -10.11 -17.12 12.11
C ASP A 164 -9.60 -16.60 10.76
N LEU A 165 -9.58 -15.28 10.56
CA LEU A 165 -9.19 -14.67 9.31
C LEU A 165 -8.44 -13.35 9.51
N ALA A 166 -7.57 -13.05 8.56
CA ALA A 166 -6.86 -11.77 8.46
C ALA A 166 -6.42 -11.57 7.01
N PHE A 167 -6.07 -10.36 6.63
CA PHE A 167 -5.40 -10.11 5.36
C PHE A 167 -3.90 -10.36 5.49
N ALA A 168 -3.34 -11.11 4.56
CA ALA A 168 -1.93 -11.46 4.51
C ALA A 168 -1.30 -10.90 3.23
N PRO A 169 -0.13 -10.26 3.30
CA PRO A 169 0.54 -9.77 2.10
C PRO A 169 0.94 -10.94 1.20
N VAL A 170 0.75 -10.79 -0.11
CA VAL A 170 1.04 -11.85 -1.11
C VAL A 170 2.46 -12.40 -0.97
N ARG A 171 3.44 -11.54 -0.66
CA ARG A 171 4.85 -11.95 -0.46
C ARG A 171 5.07 -12.95 0.69
N ALA A 172 4.14 -13.05 1.61
CA ALA A 172 4.23 -14.03 2.70
C ALA A 172 3.99 -15.48 2.23
N PHE A 173 3.44 -15.64 1.04
CA PHE A 173 3.18 -16.94 0.42
C PHE A 173 4.25 -17.34 -0.61
N GLU A 174 5.25 -16.47 -0.85
CA GLU A 174 6.32 -16.73 -1.81
C GLU A 174 7.08 -18.01 -1.43
N ASP A 175 7.06 -19.00 -2.32
CA ASP A 175 7.69 -20.31 -2.16
C ASP A 175 8.56 -20.70 -3.37
N GLY A 176 8.63 -19.84 -4.38
CA GLY A 176 9.40 -20.06 -5.61
C GLY A 176 8.75 -21.04 -6.60
N MET A 177 7.57 -21.60 -6.29
CA MET A 177 6.87 -22.58 -7.12
C MET A 177 5.43 -22.16 -7.43
N ALA A 178 4.57 -22.10 -6.42
CA ALA A 178 3.16 -21.73 -6.56
C ALA A 178 2.98 -20.21 -6.49
N VAL A 179 3.79 -19.52 -5.71
CA VAL A 179 3.83 -18.06 -5.60
C VAL A 179 5.29 -17.61 -5.72
N PHE A 180 5.59 -16.80 -6.70
CA PHE A 180 6.96 -16.28 -6.90
C PHE A 180 6.95 -14.89 -7.53
N SER A 181 8.02 -14.14 -7.27
CA SER A 181 8.21 -12.82 -7.83
C SER A 181 8.59 -12.91 -9.31
N VAL A 182 8.00 -12.05 -10.13
CA VAL A 182 8.30 -11.95 -11.56
C VAL A 182 8.54 -10.49 -11.96
N GLN A 183 9.44 -10.32 -12.92
CA GLN A 183 9.67 -9.03 -13.55
C GLN A 183 9.00 -9.06 -14.94
N PRO A 184 8.01 -8.19 -15.19
CA PRO A 184 7.37 -8.16 -16.49
C PRO A 184 8.39 -7.73 -17.57
N ALA A 185 8.33 -8.36 -18.75
CA ALA A 185 9.20 -8.04 -19.89
C ALA A 185 8.79 -6.75 -20.61
N SER A 186 7.58 -6.26 -20.38
CA SER A 186 7.03 -5.02 -20.93
C SER A 186 6.27 -4.27 -19.84
N PRO A 187 6.01 -2.95 -20.00
CA PRO A 187 5.12 -2.22 -19.09
C PRO A 187 3.78 -2.94 -18.95
N ILE A 188 3.26 -3.01 -17.73
CA ILE A 188 2.01 -3.70 -17.42
C ILE A 188 1.10 -2.78 -16.60
N ALA A 189 -0.16 -2.70 -16.99
CA ALA A 189 -1.15 -1.97 -16.22
C ALA A 189 -1.54 -2.75 -14.96
N VAL A 190 -1.53 -2.07 -13.82
CA VAL A 190 -2.00 -2.57 -12.53
C VAL A 190 -3.19 -1.76 -12.07
N PHE A 191 -4.09 -2.39 -11.33
CA PHE A 191 -5.38 -1.84 -10.93
C PHE A 191 -5.66 -2.09 -9.46
N ASN A 192 -6.46 -1.23 -8.85
CA ASN A 192 -7.08 -1.47 -7.55
C ASN A 192 -8.52 -0.96 -7.55
N LEU A 193 -9.35 -1.57 -6.72
CA LEU A 193 -10.77 -1.26 -6.57
C LEU A 193 -11.02 -0.64 -5.20
N GLY A 194 -11.88 0.38 -5.14
CA GLY A 194 -12.22 1.09 -3.92
C GLY A 194 -13.73 1.17 -3.69
N PHE A 195 -14.10 1.11 -2.42
CA PHE A 195 -15.47 1.26 -1.91
C PHE A 195 -15.48 2.28 -0.78
N ASP A 196 -16.66 2.62 -0.28
CA ASP A 196 -16.85 3.46 0.91
C ASP A 196 -16.53 2.72 2.24
N ARG A 197 -15.97 1.53 2.13
CA ARG A 197 -15.62 0.64 3.25
C ARG A 197 -14.58 -0.39 2.83
N GLN A 198 -13.91 -1.01 3.81
CA GLN A 198 -13.09 -2.19 3.53
C GLN A 198 -13.98 -3.34 3.02
N ALA A 199 -13.59 -3.96 1.94
CA ALA A 199 -14.30 -5.10 1.36
C ALA A 199 -13.31 -6.17 0.87
N THR A 200 -13.74 -7.43 0.94
CA THR A 200 -13.03 -8.56 0.34
C THR A 200 -13.65 -8.88 -1.01
N ILE A 201 -12.91 -8.65 -2.08
CA ILE A 201 -13.33 -8.90 -3.46
C ILE A 201 -12.87 -10.29 -3.93
N LYS A 202 -13.65 -10.94 -4.78
CA LYS A 202 -13.29 -12.24 -5.38
C LYS A 202 -12.66 -12.02 -6.75
N VAL A 203 -11.40 -12.46 -6.89
CA VAL A 203 -10.60 -12.27 -8.11
C VAL A 203 -10.03 -13.61 -8.56
N SER A 204 -10.39 -14.08 -9.74
CA SER A 204 -9.94 -15.36 -10.31
C SER A 204 -10.07 -16.55 -9.33
N GLY A 205 -11.04 -16.52 -8.41
CA GLY A 205 -11.29 -17.56 -7.40
C GLY A 205 -10.60 -17.36 -6.06
N ILE A 206 -9.71 -16.36 -5.90
CA ILE A 206 -9.14 -15.98 -4.59
C ILE A 206 -9.79 -14.72 -4.04
N GLU A 207 -9.60 -14.47 -2.76
CA GLU A 207 -10.16 -13.32 -2.05
C GLU A 207 -9.08 -12.30 -1.75
N LEU A 208 -9.23 -11.08 -2.28
CA LEU A 208 -8.30 -9.97 -2.13
C LEU A 208 -8.94 -8.83 -1.35
N GLU A 209 -8.12 -8.11 -0.60
CA GLU A 209 -8.54 -6.83 0.00
C GLU A 209 -8.73 -5.79 -1.10
N SER A 210 -9.85 -5.05 -1.08
CA SER A 210 -10.01 -3.82 -1.84
C SER A 210 -9.16 -2.70 -1.23
N PHE A 211 -9.01 -1.57 -1.92
CA PHE A 211 -8.27 -0.46 -1.33
C PHE A 211 -8.88 -0.02 0.00
N HIS A 212 -8.03 0.03 1.01
CA HIS A 212 -8.29 0.66 2.30
C HIS A 212 -6.99 1.28 2.81
N PRO A 213 -7.00 2.55 3.27
CA PRO A 213 -5.76 3.22 3.68
C PRO A 213 -5.10 2.56 4.90
N GLY A 214 -5.89 1.91 5.75
CA GLY A 214 -5.45 1.34 7.03
C GLY A 214 -5.64 2.29 8.21
N PRO A 215 -5.65 1.76 9.45
CA PRO A 215 -6.10 2.49 10.63
C PRO A 215 -5.14 3.60 11.09
N HIS A 216 -3.87 3.53 10.71
CA HIS A 216 -2.84 4.46 11.17
C HIS A 216 -2.28 5.35 10.06
N THR A 217 -2.85 5.31 8.86
CA THR A 217 -2.33 6.05 7.71
C THR A 217 -2.27 7.54 8.00
N GLU A 218 -3.29 8.10 8.66
CA GLU A 218 -3.34 9.53 9.00
C GLU A 218 -2.20 9.98 9.93
N ALA A 219 -1.75 9.10 10.82
CA ALA A 219 -0.62 9.38 11.71
C ALA A 219 0.76 9.12 11.07
N LEU A 220 0.80 8.37 9.96
CA LEU A 220 2.04 7.94 9.31
C LEU A 220 2.44 8.80 8.11
N ILE A 221 1.52 9.59 7.57
CA ILE A 221 1.75 10.44 6.41
C ILE A 221 1.59 11.91 6.80
N ASP A 222 2.39 12.78 6.17
CA ASP A 222 2.24 14.22 6.31
C ASP A 222 1.06 14.76 5.48
N ASP A 223 0.72 16.04 5.67
CA ASP A 223 -0.40 16.69 4.99
C ASP A 223 -0.21 16.73 3.46
N GLU A 224 1.02 16.86 2.97
CA GLU A 224 1.32 16.85 1.54
C GLU A 224 1.01 15.47 0.93
N MET A 225 1.41 14.41 1.62
CA MET A 225 1.14 13.03 1.22
C MET A 225 -0.35 12.69 1.32
N LYS A 226 -1.02 13.12 2.40
CA LYS A 226 -2.46 12.98 2.57
C LYS A 226 -3.23 13.66 1.43
N TYR A 227 -2.84 14.88 1.10
CA TYR A 227 -3.42 15.61 -0.02
C TYR A 227 -3.19 14.88 -1.35
N ALA A 228 -1.95 14.41 -1.61
CA ALA A 228 -1.63 13.66 -2.83
C ALA A 228 -2.43 12.36 -2.94
N LEU A 229 -2.62 11.63 -1.83
CA LEU A 229 -3.43 10.42 -1.78
C LEU A 229 -4.91 10.72 -2.04
N LEU A 230 -5.49 11.72 -1.37
CA LEU A 230 -6.91 12.07 -1.53
C LEU A 230 -7.25 12.60 -2.92
N ARG A 231 -6.29 13.18 -3.65
CA ARG A 231 -6.49 13.54 -5.06
C ARG A 231 -6.81 12.34 -5.96
N LEU A 232 -6.42 11.13 -5.57
CA LEU A 232 -6.80 9.91 -6.30
C LEU A 232 -8.25 9.49 -6.04
N PHE A 233 -8.91 10.05 -5.02
CA PHE A 233 -10.26 9.70 -4.61
C PHE A 233 -11.17 10.93 -4.56
N PRO A 234 -11.59 11.48 -5.72
CA PRO A 234 -12.36 12.74 -5.77
C PRO A 234 -13.71 12.65 -5.04
N GLN A 235 -14.25 11.44 -4.85
CA GLN A 235 -15.47 11.19 -4.09
C GLN A 235 -15.26 11.23 -2.57
N ALA A 236 -14.01 11.10 -2.09
CA ALA A 236 -13.66 11.09 -0.66
C ALA A 236 -13.26 12.49 -0.19
N ARG A 237 -13.86 12.98 0.88
CA ARG A 237 -13.48 14.25 1.53
C ARG A 237 -12.35 14.08 2.55
N GLY A 238 -12.13 12.86 3.03
CA GLY A 238 -11.11 12.51 4.01
C GLY A 238 -10.88 11.00 4.04
N LEU A 239 -9.93 10.53 4.85
CA LEU A 239 -9.62 9.11 4.98
C LEU A 239 -10.72 8.31 5.70
N ASP A 240 -11.59 8.99 6.43
CA ASP A 240 -12.79 8.44 7.07
C ASP A 240 -13.84 7.93 6.07
N PHE A 241 -13.78 8.38 4.81
CA PHE A 241 -14.61 7.86 3.71
C PHE A 241 -14.55 6.33 3.58
N PHE A 242 -13.40 5.73 3.84
CA PHE A 242 -13.18 4.29 3.67
C PHE A 242 -13.68 3.45 4.85
N GLY A 243 -14.30 4.07 5.85
CA GLY A 243 -14.81 3.40 7.03
C GLY A 243 -13.73 2.78 7.92
N PRO A 244 -14.12 2.02 8.95
CA PRO A 244 -13.17 1.33 9.81
C PRO A 244 -12.55 0.11 9.13
N GLN A 245 -11.32 -0.23 9.53
CA GLN A 245 -10.73 -1.50 9.17
C GLN A 245 -11.41 -2.63 9.96
N LEU A 246 -12.14 -3.50 9.29
CA LEU A 246 -12.89 -4.60 9.89
C LEU A 246 -12.04 -5.88 9.99
N ILE A 247 -11.20 -6.13 8.99
CA ILE A 247 -10.32 -7.28 8.92
C ILE A 247 -8.88 -6.80 9.08
N ASN A 248 -8.20 -7.32 10.10
CA ASN A 248 -6.83 -6.96 10.41
C ASN A 248 -5.86 -7.46 9.33
N ARG A 249 -4.74 -6.74 9.17
CA ARG A 249 -3.64 -7.14 8.30
C ARG A 249 -2.52 -7.76 9.13
N LEU A 250 -2.03 -8.91 8.68
CA LEU A 250 -0.80 -9.53 9.19
C LEU A 250 0.42 -8.98 8.45
N THR A 251 1.52 -8.95 9.13
CA THR A 251 2.83 -8.75 8.51
C THR A 251 3.31 -10.05 7.85
N THR A 252 4.28 -9.93 6.93
CA THR A 252 4.92 -11.12 6.32
C THR A 252 5.50 -12.05 7.36
N PHE A 253 6.09 -11.49 8.43
CA PHE A 253 6.68 -12.26 9.52
C PHE A 253 5.62 -13.07 10.30
N GLU A 254 4.51 -12.44 10.66
CA GLU A 254 3.40 -13.10 11.37
C GLU A 254 2.79 -14.25 10.56
N VAL A 255 2.57 -14.04 9.26
CA VAL A 255 2.04 -15.10 8.38
C VAL A 255 3.00 -16.29 8.34
N ARG A 256 4.31 -16.05 8.17
CA ARG A 256 5.31 -17.13 8.17
C ARG A 256 5.35 -17.86 9.50
N ALA A 257 5.38 -17.14 10.61
CA ALA A 257 5.36 -17.72 11.96
C ALA A 257 4.10 -18.58 12.21
N ILE A 258 2.94 -18.15 11.69
CA ILE A 258 1.70 -18.92 11.78
C ILE A 258 1.80 -20.21 10.95
N ARG A 259 2.35 -20.16 9.74
CA ARG A 259 2.45 -21.31 8.83
C ARG A 259 3.52 -22.32 9.25
N GLU A 260 4.68 -21.85 9.72
CA GLU A 260 5.82 -22.70 10.12
C GLU A 260 5.63 -23.32 11.51
N GLY A 261 4.85 -22.72 12.37
CA GLY A 261 4.52 -23.25 13.70
C GLY A 261 3.25 -24.07 13.75
N ALA A 262 2.77 -24.55 12.60
CA ALA A 262 1.59 -25.40 12.47
C ALA A 262 1.94 -26.89 12.54
#